data_4f7a29acb1d6516ec0c13ee7a636e2b6
#
_entry.id   4f7a29acb1d6516ec0c13ee7a636e2b6
#
_cell.length_a   1.000
_cell.length_b   1.000
_cell.length_c   1.000
_cell.angle_alpha   90.00
_cell.angle_beta   90.00
_cell.angle_gamma   90.00
#
_symmetry.space_group_name_H-M   'P 1'
#
loop_
_entity.id
_entity.type
_entity.pdbx_description
1 polymer ?
#
loop_
_entity_poly.entity_id
_entity_poly.type
_entity_poly.pdbx_seq_one_letter_code
_entity_poly.pdbx_strand_id
1 'polypeptide(L)'
;MELRNLFPVAGALGAAFFLIADAGAAPSLPASLNGFVHYSTSNYGGKISDKYVQKTSIQALQSGKTLPNGTAVVGIEYRDQNGKRGPVLRYIIMEKVRNGGKDYPASVRNGDWEFASFTPARALITNDPVTRCLACHKSQAQSDYLFGLNEMKS
;
A
#
# COMPACT_ATOMS: atom_id res chain seq x y z
N MET A 1 3.97 -62.05 -39.97
CA MET A 1 4.43 -61.91 -38.59
C MET A 1 4.75 -60.44 -38.38
N GLU A 2 3.73 -59.65 -38.03
CA GLU A 2 3.84 -58.18 -37.94
C GLU A 2 4.10 -57.76 -36.51
N LEU A 3 5.23 -57.04 -36.31
CA LEU A 3 5.57 -56.42 -35.02
C LEU A 3 4.96 -55.03 -34.98
N ARG A 4 3.91 -54.87 -34.15
CA ARG A 4 3.27 -53.57 -33.84
C ARG A 4 4.14 -52.82 -32.83
N ASN A 5 4.75 -51.71 -33.26
CA ASN A 5 5.43 -50.75 -32.39
C ASN A 5 4.40 -49.95 -31.58
N LEU A 6 4.40 -50.14 -30.26
CA LEU A 6 3.70 -49.31 -29.29
C LEU A 6 4.64 -48.16 -28.88
N PHE A 7 4.30 -46.94 -29.26
CA PHE A 7 4.91 -45.72 -28.69
C PHE A 7 4.21 -45.36 -27.40
N PRO A 8 4.93 -45.10 -26.30
CA PRO A 8 4.31 -44.52 -25.11
C PRO A 8 4.14 -43.02 -25.31
N VAL A 9 2.90 -42.55 -25.17
CA VAL A 9 2.55 -41.12 -25.08
C VAL A 9 2.98 -40.63 -23.69
N ALA A 10 4.06 -39.86 -23.63
CA ALA A 10 4.43 -39.14 -22.41
C ALA A 10 3.53 -37.93 -22.22
N GLY A 11 2.55 -38.07 -21.33
CA GLY A 11 1.70 -36.94 -20.88
C GLY A 11 2.52 -36.00 -19.99
N ALA A 12 2.82 -34.79 -20.47
CA ALA A 12 3.38 -33.73 -19.65
C ALA A 12 2.26 -33.17 -18.73
N LEU A 13 2.31 -33.53 -17.44
CA LEU A 13 1.52 -32.85 -16.42
C LEU A 13 2.14 -31.45 -16.21
N GLY A 14 1.55 -30.45 -16.82
CA GLY A 14 1.82 -29.05 -16.51
C GLY A 14 1.30 -28.72 -15.11
N ALA A 15 2.20 -28.61 -14.14
CA ALA A 15 1.86 -28.06 -12.82
C ALA A 15 1.55 -26.60 -12.99
N ALA A 16 0.26 -26.24 -12.99
CA ALA A 16 -0.18 -24.86 -12.87
C ALA A 16 0.16 -24.38 -11.45
N PHE A 17 1.24 -23.61 -11.32
CA PHE A 17 1.50 -22.85 -10.09
C PHE A 17 0.43 -21.76 -9.98
N PHE A 18 -0.62 -22.04 -9.22
CA PHE A 18 -1.49 -20.99 -8.70
C PHE A 18 -0.68 -20.20 -7.68
N LEU A 19 -0.28 -18.99 -8.05
CA LEU A 19 0.15 -17.99 -7.09
C LEU A 19 -1.06 -17.68 -6.21
N ILE A 20 -1.12 -18.29 -5.04
CA ILE A 20 -2.06 -17.90 -4.00
C ILE A 20 -1.54 -16.52 -3.55
N ALA A 21 -2.20 -15.47 -4.01
CA ALA A 21 -2.02 -14.15 -3.43
C ALA A 21 -2.48 -14.25 -1.97
N ASP A 22 -1.53 -14.10 -1.05
CA ASP A 22 -1.77 -14.11 0.38
C ASP A 22 -2.70 -12.93 0.71
N ALA A 23 -3.99 -13.24 0.88
CA ALA A 23 -4.97 -12.27 1.33
C ALA A 23 -4.74 -12.05 2.83
N GLY A 24 -4.08 -10.95 3.18
CA GLY A 24 -3.93 -10.53 4.57
C GLY A 24 -2.52 -10.23 5.07
N ALA A 25 -1.49 -10.28 4.20
CA ALA A 25 -0.16 -9.79 4.60
C ALA A 25 -0.20 -8.25 4.74
N ALA A 26 0.29 -7.73 5.87
CA ALA A 26 0.43 -6.30 6.05
C ALA A 26 1.27 -5.68 4.91
N PRO A 27 0.95 -4.45 4.45
CA PRO A 27 1.75 -3.76 3.45
C PRO A 27 3.22 -3.72 3.84
N SER A 28 4.11 -3.89 2.87
CA SER A 28 5.55 -3.84 3.10
C SER A 28 6.12 -2.45 2.80
N LEU A 29 6.97 -1.95 3.68
CA LEU A 29 7.65 -0.67 3.44
C LEU A 29 8.67 -0.85 2.30
N PRO A 30 8.58 -0.07 1.19
CA PRO A 30 9.51 -0.19 0.07
C PRO A 30 10.95 0.08 0.52
N ALA A 31 11.92 -0.66 -0.01
CA ALA A 31 13.34 -0.54 0.38
C ALA A 31 13.88 0.90 0.18
N SER A 32 13.41 1.59 -0.86
CA SER A 32 13.71 3.00 -1.14
C SER A 32 12.48 3.71 -1.69
N LEU A 33 12.53 5.05 -1.73
CA LEU A 33 11.50 5.87 -2.39
C LEU A 33 11.86 6.21 -3.85
N ASN A 34 12.77 5.45 -4.48
CA ASN A 34 13.02 5.59 -5.91
C ASN A 34 11.72 5.33 -6.70
N GLY A 35 11.35 6.26 -7.59
CA GLY A 35 10.08 6.20 -8.32
C GLY A 35 8.86 6.70 -7.55
N PHE A 36 9.06 7.18 -6.31
CA PHE A 36 8.04 7.92 -5.58
C PHE A 36 8.25 9.43 -5.73
N VAL A 37 7.17 10.17 -5.62
CA VAL A 37 7.18 11.64 -5.60
C VAL A 37 6.53 12.13 -4.32
N HIS A 38 7.10 13.18 -3.72
CA HIS A 38 6.49 13.89 -2.62
C HIS A 38 5.27 14.67 -3.15
N TYR A 39 4.12 14.54 -2.51
CA TYR A 39 2.92 15.24 -2.94
C TYR A 39 2.27 16.09 -1.86
N SER A 40 2.56 15.86 -0.59
CA SER A 40 1.95 16.61 0.50
C SER A 40 2.79 16.58 1.77
N THR A 41 2.77 17.69 2.52
CA THR A 41 3.30 17.78 3.89
C THR A 41 2.19 18.27 4.80
N SER A 42 2.07 17.68 5.98
CA SER A 42 1.14 18.15 7.01
C SER A 42 1.80 18.22 8.38
N ASN A 43 1.36 19.18 9.19
CA ASN A 43 1.83 19.38 10.56
C ASN A 43 0.67 19.11 11.52
N TYR A 44 0.85 18.18 12.44
CA TYR A 44 -0.15 17.83 13.44
C TYR A 44 0.47 17.16 14.66
N GLY A 45 -0.05 17.49 15.83
CA GLY A 45 0.34 16.79 17.07
C GLY A 45 1.84 16.80 17.37
N GLY A 46 2.56 17.89 17.04
CA GLY A 46 4.01 17.99 17.24
C GLY A 46 4.83 17.15 16.24
N LYS A 47 4.25 16.84 15.10
CA LYS A 47 4.88 16.07 14.02
C LYS A 47 4.75 16.78 12.68
N ILE A 48 5.76 16.57 11.83
CA ILE A 48 5.73 16.88 10.40
C ILE A 48 5.61 15.55 9.67
N SER A 49 4.63 15.42 8.77
CA SER A 49 4.42 14.21 7.97
C SER A 49 4.55 14.55 6.49
N ASP A 50 5.57 13.99 5.86
CA ASP A 50 5.75 14.02 4.41
C ASP A 50 5.11 12.80 3.77
N LYS A 51 4.37 13.00 2.69
CA LYS A 51 3.65 11.93 1.99
C LYS A 51 4.19 11.75 0.58
N TYR A 52 4.43 10.50 0.24
CA TYR A 52 5.00 10.07 -1.03
C TYR A 52 4.11 9.02 -1.68
N VAL A 53 4.03 9.04 -3.01
CA VAL A 53 3.27 8.04 -3.78
C VAL A 53 4.05 7.70 -5.05
N GLN A 54 3.85 6.49 -5.61
CA GLN A 54 4.51 6.14 -6.87
C GLN A 54 4.11 7.11 -7.98
N LYS A 55 5.09 7.53 -8.76
CA LYS A 55 4.91 8.40 -9.93
C LYS A 55 3.87 7.84 -10.91
N THR A 56 3.86 6.54 -11.12
CA THR A 56 2.89 5.86 -12.00
C THR A 56 1.45 6.00 -11.53
N SER A 57 1.22 6.04 -10.21
CA SER A 57 -0.11 6.23 -9.61
C SER A 57 -0.62 7.66 -9.83
N ILE A 58 0.26 8.67 -9.69
CA ILE A 58 -0.07 10.07 -10.04
C ILE A 58 -0.42 10.19 -11.52
N GLN A 59 0.37 9.60 -12.40
CA GLN A 59 0.10 9.62 -13.85
C GLN A 59 -1.25 9.00 -14.19
N ALA A 60 -1.66 7.93 -13.48
CA ALA A 60 -2.99 7.36 -13.66
C ALA A 60 -4.09 8.36 -13.25
N LEU A 61 -3.97 9.03 -12.10
CA LEU A 61 -4.91 10.06 -11.67
C LEU A 61 -4.99 11.24 -12.64
N GLN A 62 -3.84 11.75 -13.08
CA GLN A 62 -3.76 12.88 -14.02
C GLN A 62 -4.36 12.54 -15.39
N SER A 63 -4.38 11.26 -15.77
CA SER A 63 -5.07 10.76 -16.97
C SER A 63 -6.56 10.46 -16.74
N GLY A 64 -7.13 10.87 -15.60
CA GLY A 64 -8.55 10.69 -15.28
C GLY A 64 -8.93 9.29 -14.80
N LYS A 65 -7.95 8.43 -14.51
CA LYS A 65 -8.18 7.09 -13.96
C LYS A 65 -8.21 7.12 -12.43
N THR A 66 -8.76 6.08 -11.83
CA THR A 66 -8.63 5.84 -10.38
C THR A 66 -7.25 5.31 -10.04
N LEU A 67 -6.86 5.40 -8.77
CA LEU A 67 -5.62 4.78 -8.28
C LEU A 67 -5.68 3.26 -8.48
N PRO A 68 -4.70 2.67 -9.16
CA PRO A 68 -4.67 1.23 -9.42
C PRO A 68 -4.36 0.42 -8.15
N ASN A 69 -4.69 -0.87 -8.16
CA ASN A 69 -4.15 -1.80 -7.17
C ASN A 69 -2.62 -1.81 -7.23
N GLY A 70 -1.97 -1.99 -6.10
CA GLY A 70 -0.54 -1.83 -5.94
C GLY A 70 -0.09 -0.38 -5.72
N THR A 71 -1.02 0.60 -5.70
CA THR A 71 -0.68 1.96 -5.27
C THR A 71 -0.26 1.93 -3.81
N ALA A 72 0.96 2.38 -3.53
CA ALA A 72 1.46 2.58 -2.18
C ALA A 72 1.66 4.07 -1.90
N VAL A 73 1.14 4.51 -0.76
CA VAL A 73 1.37 5.84 -0.18
C VAL A 73 2.22 5.66 1.07
N VAL A 74 3.38 6.31 1.09
CA VAL A 74 4.31 6.25 2.22
C VAL A 74 4.31 7.59 2.93
N GLY A 75 4.00 7.58 4.23
CA GLY A 75 4.17 8.71 5.14
C GLY A 75 5.45 8.56 5.93
N ILE A 76 6.25 9.63 6.01
CA ILE A 76 7.39 9.72 6.91
C ILE A 76 7.04 10.75 7.98
N GLU A 77 6.87 10.30 9.20
CA GLU A 77 6.62 11.19 10.34
C GLU A 77 7.93 11.56 11.02
N TYR A 78 8.15 12.85 11.14
CA TYR A 78 9.27 13.45 11.84
C TYR A 78 8.80 14.14 13.12
N ARG A 79 9.66 14.23 14.14
CA ARG A 79 9.43 15.14 15.25
C ARG A 79 9.47 16.57 14.73
N ASP A 80 8.46 17.36 15.06
CA ASP A 80 8.50 18.79 14.78
C ASP A 80 9.49 19.48 15.73
N GLN A 81 10.48 20.15 15.16
CA GLN A 81 11.45 20.98 15.88
C GLN A 81 11.31 22.44 15.40
N ASN A 82 10.26 23.11 15.90
CA ASN A 82 9.95 24.51 15.55
C ASN A 82 9.75 24.69 14.03
N GLY A 83 8.95 23.86 13.41
CA GLY A 83 8.65 23.89 11.97
C GLY A 83 9.72 23.20 11.11
N LYS A 84 10.76 22.61 11.70
CA LYS A 84 11.80 21.86 11.00
C LYS A 84 11.67 20.36 11.27
N ARG A 85 12.00 19.54 10.27
CA ARG A 85 12.05 18.08 10.42
C ARG A 85 13.17 17.69 11.37
N GLY A 86 12.81 17.14 12.51
CA GLY A 86 13.72 16.49 13.45
C GLY A 86 13.93 15.01 13.11
N PRO A 87 14.26 14.17 14.09
CA PRO A 87 14.41 12.73 13.89
C PRO A 87 13.14 12.09 13.35
N VAL A 88 13.30 11.06 12.50
CA VAL A 88 12.18 10.21 12.06
C VAL A 88 11.57 9.52 13.26
N LEU A 89 10.26 9.60 13.40
CA LEU A 89 9.49 8.94 14.45
C LEU A 89 9.00 7.57 14.00
N ARG A 90 8.50 7.50 12.75
CA ARG A 90 8.04 6.25 12.13
C ARG A 90 7.79 6.44 10.63
N TYR A 91 7.63 5.32 9.95
CA TYR A 91 7.05 5.27 8.62
C TYR A 91 5.63 4.71 8.72
N ILE A 92 4.75 5.21 7.87
CA ILE A 92 3.38 4.70 7.71
C ILE A 92 3.23 4.35 6.25
N ILE A 93 2.57 3.25 5.97
CA ILE A 93 2.21 2.89 4.60
C ILE A 93 0.73 2.58 4.54
N MET A 94 0.09 3.01 3.46
CA MET A 94 -1.17 2.47 3.00
C MET A 94 -0.99 1.97 1.57
N GLU A 95 -1.48 0.77 1.30
CA GLU A 95 -1.37 0.12 0.00
C GLU A 95 -2.75 -0.33 -0.47
N LYS A 96 -3.06 -0.06 -1.74
CA LYS A 96 -4.31 -0.50 -2.36
C LYS A 96 -4.16 -1.92 -2.88
N VAL A 97 -4.78 -2.87 -2.19
CA VAL A 97 -4.67 -4.30 -2.48
C VAL A 97 -6.02 -4.82 -2.97
N ARG A 98 -6.05 -5.55 -4.07
CA ARG A 98 -7.30 -6.14 -4.57
C ARG A 98 -7.99 -6.98 -3.49
N ASN A 99 -9.24 -6.64 -3.16
CA ASN A 99 -9.99 -7.20 -2.05
C ASN A 99 -9.33 -6.99 -0.68
N GLY A 100 -8.42 -6.03 -0.54
CA GLY A 100 -7.89 -5.59 0.73
C GLY A 100 -8.99 -5.10 1.66
N GLY A 101 -8.71 -5.06 2.95
CA GLY A 101 -9.67 -4.60 3.94
C GLY A 101 -10.90 -5.50 4.15
N LYS A 102 -11.06 -6.59 3.39
CA LYS A 102 -12.24 -7.47 3.47
C LYS A 102 -12.45 -8.08 4.87
N ASP A 103 -11.35 -8.28 5.60
CA ASP A 103 -11.36 -8.85 6.94
C ASP A 103 -11.62 -7.82 8.04
N TYR A 104 -11.66 -6.53 7.69
CA TYR A 104 -12.07 -5.48 8.62
C TYR A 104 -13.59 -5.35 8.68
N PRO A 105 -14.17 -5.00 9.85
CA PRO A 105 -15.59 -4.68 9.97
C PRO A 105 -16.00 -3.61 8.95
N ALA A 106 -17.18 -3.75 8.34
CA ALA A 106 -17.67 -2.82 7.31
C ALA A 106 -17.70 -1.36 7.79
N SER A 107 -17.96 -1.14 9.09
CA SER A 107 -18.00 0.20 9.71
C SER A 107 -16.67 0.95 9.64
N VAL A 108 -15.53 0.24 9.61
CA VAL A 108 -14.19 0.86 9.58
C VAL A 108 -13.44 0.61 8.28
N ARG A 109 -13.92 -0.29 7.42
CA ARG A 109 -13.26 -0.65 6.16
C ARG A 109 -13.09 0.56 5.25
N ASN A 110 -11.91 0.71 4.65
CA ASN A 110 -11.54 1.77 3.74
C ASN A 110 -11.32 1.24 2.31
N GLY A 111 -12.37 0.70 1.71
CA GLY A 111 -12.26 0.09 0.37
C GLY A 111 -11.22 -1.03 0.36
N ASP A 112 -10.32 -0.97 -0.61
CA ASP A 112 -9.24 -1.95 -0.81
C ASP A 112 -7.91 -1.54 -0.14
N TRP A 113 -7.93 -0.56 0.78
CA TRP A 113 -6.72 -0.06 1.42
C TRP A 113 -6.34 -0.87 2.66
N GLU A 114 -5.07 -1.28 2.70
CA GLU A 114 -4.39 -1.87 3.84
C GLU A 114 -3.41 -0.88 4.46
N PHE A 115 -3.12 -1.01 5.75
CA PHE A 115 -2.28 -0.09 6.49
C PHE A 115 -1.23 -0.82 7.32
N ALA A 116 -0.04 -0.23 7.43
CA ALA A 116 1.00 -0.69 8.35
C ALA A 116 1.86 0.48 8.82
N SER A 117 2.50 0.31 9.97
CA SER A 117 3.46 1.25 10.54
C SER A 117 4.79 0.57 10.79
N PHE A 118 5.88 1.34 10.67
CA PHE A 118 7.24 0.84 10.85
C PHE A 118 8.06 1.78 11.74
N THR A 119 8.95 1.22 12.54
CA THR A 119 9.90 1.98 13.35
C THR A 119 10.86 2.79 12.48
N PRO A 120 11.64 3.73 13.05
CA PRO A 120 12.73 4.40 12.32
C PRO A 120 13.76 3.42 11.74
N ALA A 121 13.96 2.27 12.38
CA ALA A 121 14.81 1.18 11.89
C ALA A 121 14.10 0.29 10.83
N ARG A 122 12.91 0.70 10.37
CA ARG A 122 12.11 0.04 9.32
C ARG A 122 11.56 -1.35 9.70
N ALA A 123 11.53 -1.67 10.99
CA ALA A 123 10.87 -2.88 11.50
C ALA A 123 9.35 -2.64 11.64
N LEU A 124 8.54 -3.63 11.27
CA LEU A 124 7.08 -3.59 11.40
C LEU A 124 6.68 -3.38 12.87
N ILE A 125 5.76 -2.46 13.12
CA ILE A 125 5.17 -2.23 14.45
C ILE A 125 3.90 -3.07 14.53
N THR A 126 3.98 -4.22 15.16
CA THR A 126 2.88 -5.20 15.24
C THR A 126 1.78 -4.83 16.23
N ASN A 127 2.06 -3.96 17.20
CA ASN A 127 1.11 -3.49 18.21
C ASN A 127 0.51 -2.11 17.92
N ASP A 128 0.75 -1.53 16.74
CA ASP A 128 0.06 -0.29 16.32
C ASP A 128 -1.36 -0.64 15.88
N PRO A 129 -2.41 -0.10 16.51
CA PRO A 129 -3.78 -0.45 16.17
C PRO A 129 -4.15 0.13 14.80
N VAL A 130 -4.12 -0.72 13.77
CA VAL A 130 -4.54 -0.38 12.38
C VAL A 130 -5.93 0.26 12.35
N THR A 131 -6.81 -0.13 13.29
CA THR A 131 -8.15 0.44 13.43
C THR A 131 -8.15 1.97 13.61
N ARG A 132 -7.09 2.55 14.17
CA ARG A 132 -6.92 4.01 14.28
C ARG A 132 -6.70 4.64 12.90
N CYS A 133 -5.89 4.01 12.06
CA CYS A 133 -5.66 4.47 10.69
C CYS A 133 -6.97 4.41 9.90
N LEU A 134 -7.66 3.27 9.97
CA LEU A 134 -8.94 3.04 9.31
C LEU A 134 -9.99 4.06 9.72
N ALA A 135 -10.16 4.29 11.03
CA ALA A 135 -11.15 5.23 11.55
C ALA A 135 -10.90 6.67 11.07
N CYS A 136 -9.64 7.12 11.07
CA CYS A 136 -9.26 8.45 10.61
C CYS A 136 -9.51 8.60 9.10
N HIS A 137 -9.03 7.66 8.29
CA HIS A 137 -9.16 7.67 6.83
C HIS A 137 -10.60 7.46 6.35
N LYS A 138 -11.48 6.87 7.16
CA LYS A 138 -12.90 6.69 6.83
C LYS A 138 -13.60 8.00 6.48
N SER A 139 -13.21 9.11 7.10
CA SER A 139 -13.74 10.44 6.80
C SER A 139 -13.44 10.91 5.36
N GLN A 140 -12.47 10.28 4.69
CA GLN A 140 -12.01 10.61 3.34
C GLN A 140 -12.60 9.67 2.27
N ALA A 141 -13.73 9.01 2.52
CA ALA A 141 -14.33 8.04 1.59
C ALA A 141 -14.57 8.62 0.18
N GLN A 142 -14.94 9.90 0.07
CA GLN A 142 -15.16 10.58 -1.21
C GLN A 142 -13.85 10.88 -1.97
N SER A 143 -12.71 10.77 -1.31
CA SER A 143 -11.37 11.00 -1.85
C SER A 143 -10.56 9.70 -1.89
N ASP A 144 -11.22 8.57 -2.15
CA ASP A 144 -10.61 7.23 -2.12
C ASP A 144 -9.85 6.97 -0.81
N TYR A 145 -10.39 7.46 0.32
CA TYR A 145 -9.80 7.36 1.67
C TYR A 145 -8.43 8.03 1.82
N LEU A 146 -8.08 8.99 0.94
CA LEU A 146 -6.78 9.68 0.95
C LEU A 146 -6.93 11.13 1.42
N PHE A 147 -6.09 11.51 2.36
CA PHE A 147 -5.78 12.90 2.60
C PHE A 147 -4.80 13.39 1.52
N GLY A 148 -5.14 14.49 0.85
CA GLY A 148 -4.27 15.06 -0.18
C GLY A 148 -4.43 14.45 -1.58
N LEU A 149 -5.58 13.82 -1.88
CA LEU A 149 -5.84 13.33 -3.25
C LEU A 149 -5.81 14.44 -4.29
N ASN A 150 -6.24 15.66 -3.95
CA ASN A 150 -6.23 16.78 -4.89
C ASN A 150 -4.81 17.26 -5.20
N GLU A 151 -3.92 17.20 -4.23
CA GLU A 151 -2.49 17.51 -4.40
C GLU A 151 -1.80 16.51 -5.32
N MET A 152 -2.29 15.27 -5.39
CA MET A 152 -1.79 14.28 -6.35
C MET A 152 -2.27 14.55 -7.79
N LYS A 153 -3.36 15.30 -7.97
CA LYS A 153 -3.94 15.61 -9.28
C LYS A 153 -3.34 16.88 -9.91
N SER A 154 -2.77 17.73 -9.09
CA SER A 154 -2.08 18.95 -9.54
C SER A 154 -0.66 18.65 -10.02
#